data_5a50f72add8cbe8ae5a7a0400f74375c
#
_entry.id   5a50f72add8cbe8ae5a7a0400f74375c
#
_cell.length_a   1.000
_cell.length_b   1.000
_cell.length_c   1.000
_cell.angle_alpha   90.00
_cell.angle_beta   90.00
_cell.angle_gamma   90.00
#
_symmetry.space_group_name_H-M   'P 1'
#
loop_
_entity.id
_entity.type
_entity.pdbx_description
1 polymer ?
#
loop_
_entity_poly.entity_id
_entity_poly.type
_entity_poly.pdbx_seq_one_letter_code
_entity_poly.pdbx_strand_id
1 'polypeptide(L)'
;MPDQIETYVETAMDQVRWKKARPGLAAEIRTHLLDQRDACLAQGMDEGAAQGEAVRQMGDPVALGTDLDRVHRPRPQGSLLVFALALAALGTMVRLFLTMDTPSEIPGLTHIIGGVLGAVCLAAGYRLDVSALGRVAGWLCLGFLIVITPMLPIWVFSWQESEVPAIYLLLILFPLTLALLLWRLRGRGWPGLLGALAWALLCGVLCLLIPRLLAFSQVILSTLVLGLFFTCRDWFGVGKRLGTVLVAAFALAFAVLLPVGTNYLGSLRNNVFPMLYPSDIDNYIPYISANISTIRAALSGAKWLGPVDPSLLVTEDGFPRVPNMDSDNLLTNLICSWGWLPFLAVVGAFAALFLWMLWKTIRLRQTQGRAVCLGGLTALGVQAVFSLLLNLGVPLFAASFPLVVGNTGTVLNMFFIGLMLSAFRDGAMPEERPAERLLTVPAVSWVDGVLTVNFKGRTLSE
;
A
#
# COMPACT_ATOMS: atom_id res chain seq x y z
N MET A 1 -13.28 -10.39 -48.48
CA MET A 1 -13.35 -11.61 -47.63
C MET A 1 -13.25 -11.17 -46.18
N PRO A 2 -13.97 -11.80 -45.23
CA PRO A 2 -13.75 -11.51 -43.83
C PRO A 2 -12.28 -11.74 -43.48
N ASP A 3 -11.71 -10.89 -42.67
CA ASP A 3 -10.30 -11.02 -42.23
C ASP A 3 -10.17 -12.33 -41.43
N GLN A 4 -9.43 -13.29 -41.97
CA GLN A 4 -9.26 -14.62 -41.36
C GLN A 4 -8.63 -14.50 -39.97
N ILE A 5 -7.77 -13.51 -39.77
CA ILE A 5 -7.14 -13.23 -38.49
C ILE A 5 -8.18 -12.78 -37.46
N GLU A 6 -9.08 -11.83 -37.81
CA GLU A 6 -10.12 -11.38 -36.89
C GLU A 6 -11.10 -12.49 -36.55
N THR A 7 -11.52 -13.29 -37.52
CA THR A 7 -12.41 -14.44 -37.28
C THR A 7 -11.78 -15.46 -36.32
N TYR A 8 -10.48 -15.72 -36.46
CA TYR A 8 -9.71 -16.57 -35.56
C TYR A 8 -9.68 -16.00 -34.13
N VAL A 9 -9.36 -14.69 -33.99
CA VAL A 9 -9.27 -14.01 -32.69
C VAL A 9 -10.63 -14.01 -32.02
N GLU A 10 -11.73 -13.72 -32.72
CA GLU A 10 -13.08 -13.73 -32.18
C GLU A 10 -13.45 -15.13 -31.68
N THR A 11 -13.22 -16.18 -32.48
CA THR A 11 -13.50 -17.56 -32.12
C THR A 11 -12.73 -18.01 -30.87
N ALA A 12 -11.46 -17.66 -30.79
CA ALA A 12 -10.64 -17.94 -29.60
C ALA A 12 -11.14 -17.18 -28.35
N MET A 13 -11.50 -15.90 -28.51
CA MET A 13 -12.01 -15.08 -27.40
C MET A 13 -13.37 -15.50 -26.90
N ASP A 14 -14.21 -16.09 -27.71
CA ASP A 14 -15.52 -16.62 -27.26
C ASP A 14 -15.38 -17.76 -26.25
N GLN A 15 -14.27 -18.50 -26.29
CA GLN A 15 -13.97 -19.55 -25.30
C GLN A 15 -13.48 -18.97 -23.96
N VAL A 16 -12.99 -17.74 -23.92
CA VAL A 16 -12.50 -17.11 -22.69
C VAL A 16 -13.67 -16.54 -21.89
N ARG A 17 -14.01 -17.16 -20.76
CA ARG A 17 -15.13 -16.75 -19.90
C ARG A 17 -14.91 -15.40 -19.22
N TRP A 18 -13.64 -15.10 -18.89
CA TRP A 18 -13.31 -13.86 -18.19
C TRP A 18 -13.23 -12.67 -19.15
N LYS A 19 -14.35 -11.97 -19.30
CA LYS A 19 -14.50 -10.86 -20.24
C LYS A 19 -13.42 -9.76 -20.12
N LYS A 20 -12.89 -9.55 -18.90
CA LYS A 20 -11.82 -8.54 -18.68
C LYS A 20 -10.48 -8.92 -19.32
N ALA A 21 -10.16 -10.20 -19.45
CA ALA A 21 -8.92 -10.66 -20.06
C ALA A 21 -9.00 -10.64 -21.61
N ARG A 22 -10.19 -10.72 -22.18
CA ARG A 22 -10.41 -10.81 -23.63
C ARG A 22 -9.69 -9.73 -24.44
N PRO A 23 -9.75 -8.40 -24.09
CA PRO A 23 -9.10 -7.38 -24.93
C PRO A 23 -7.58 -7.53 -25.00
N GLY A 24 -6.95 -7.84 -23.86
CA GLY A 24 -5.51 -8.03 -23.77
C GLY A 24 -5.04 -9.27 -24.53
N LEU A 25 -5.74 -10.39 -24.35
CA LEU A 25 -5.48 -11.64 -25.04
C LEU A 25 -5.72 -11.53 -26.56
N ALA A 26 -6.82 -10.87 -26.95
CA ALA A 26 -7.12 -10.61 -28.36
C ALA A 26 -6.00 -9.80 -29.04
N ALA A 27 -5.50 -8.77 -28.36
CA ALA A 27 -4.39 -7.96 -28.89
C ALA A 27 -3.10 -8.78 -29.02
N GLU A 28 -2.79 -9.66 -28.07
CA GLU A 28 -1.62 -10.52 -28.10
C GLU A 28 -1.68 -11.53 -29.24
N ILE A 29 -2.81 -12.25 -29.38
CA ILE A 29 -3.01 -13.22 -30.48
C ILE A 29 -2.96 -12.51 -31.83
N ARG A 30 -3.62 -11.34 -31.94
CA ARG A 30 -3.60 -10.55 -33.19
C ARG A 30 -2.17 -10.17 -33.59
N THR A 31 -1.36 -9.70 -32.61
CA THR A 31 0.04 -9.34 -32.87
C THR A 31 0.82 -10.54 -33.38
N HIS A 32 0.69 -11.70 -32.73
CA HIS A 32 1.39 -12.93 -33.18
C HIS A 32 0.97 -13.39 -34.58
N LEU A 33 -0.33 -13.32 -34.89
CA LEU A 33 -0.83 -13.68 -36.23
C LEU A 33 -0.32 -12.70 -37.30
N LEU A 34 -0.25 -11.41 -36.99
CA LEU A 34 0.29 -10.40 -37.89
C LEU A 34 1.79 -10.59 -38.11
N ASP A 35 2.56 -10.87 -37.04
CA ASP A 35 4.00 -11.15 -37.15
C ASP A 35 4.26 -12.39 -38.02
N GLN A 36 3.46 -13.46 -37.87
CA GLN A 36 3.55 -14.66 -38.69
C GLN A 36 3.18 -14.40 -40.17
N ARG A 37 2.08 -13.66 -40.39
CA ARG A 37 1.69 -13.21 -41.74
C ARG A 37 2.81 -12.45 -42.42
N ASP A 38 3.39 -11.47 -41.71
CA ASP A 38 4.45 -10.64 -42.27
C ASP A 38 5.72 -11.47 -42.61
N ALA A 39 6.03 -12.47 -41.79
CA ALA A 39 7.09 -13.43 -42.08
C ALA A 39 6.80 -14.27 -43.35
N CYS A 40 5.55 -14.71 -43.57
CA CYS A 40 5.14 -15.42 -44.77
C CYS A 40 5.17 -14.50 -46.02
N LEU A 41 4.74 -13.25 -45.90
CA LEU A 41 4.86 -12.23 -46.98
C LEU A 41 6.33 -12.01 -47.35
N ALA A 42 7.26 -11.95 -46.40
CA ALA A 42 8.68 -11.81 -46.65
C ALA A 42 9.27 -13.03 -47.42
N GLN A 43 8.62 -14.18 -47.35
CA GLN A 43 8.95 -15.39 -48.11
C GLN A 43 8.35 -15.41 -49.52
N GLY A 44 7.63 -14.36 -49.93
CA GLY A 44 7.04 -14.19 -51.27
C GLY A 44 5.64 -14.82 -51.44
N MET A 45 4.95 -15.11 -50.33
CA MET A 45 3.55 -15.59 -50.38
C MET A 45 2.61 -14.41 -50.70
N ASP A 46 1.51 -14.76 -51.37
CA ASP A 46 0.37 -13.83 -51.55
C ASP A 46 -0.30 -13.52 -50.19
N GLU A 47 -0.89 -12.34 -50.05
CA GLU A 47 -1.47 -11.86 -48.81
C GLU A 47 -2.56 -12.79 -48.24
N GLY A 48 -3.44 -13.31 -49.09
CA GLY A 48 -4.46 -14.28 -48.68
C GLY A 48 -3.88 -15.63 -48.26
N ALA A 49 -2.85 -16.12 -48.97
CA ALA A 49 -2.14 -17.34 -48.60
C ALA A 49 -1.34 -17.17 -47.32
N ALA A 50 -0.69 -16.00 -47.11
CA ALA A 50 0.06 -15.68 -45.90
C ALA A 50 -0.85 -15.60 -44.64
N GLN A 51 -2.05 -15.02 -44.76
CA GLN A 51 -3.05 -15.03 -43.68
C GLN A 51 -3.52 -16.45 -43.35
N GLY A 52 -3.84 -17.24 -44.37
CA GLY A 52 -4.26 -18.65 -44.19
C GLY A 52 -3.19 -19.51 -43.53
N GLU A 53 -1.92 -19.30 -43.92
CA GLU A 53 -0.78 -20.04 -43.35
C GLU A 53 -0.52 -19.62 -41.90
N ALA A 54 -0.57 -18.33 -41.59
CA ALA A 54 -0.45 -17.84 -40.21
C ALA A 54 -1.52 -18.45 -39.28
N VAL A 55 -2.78 -18.47 -39.72
CA VAL A 55 -3.90 -19.10 -38.98
C VAL A 55 -3.66 -20.62 -38.85
N ARG A 56 -3.21 -21.29 -39.90
CA ARG A 56 -2.93 -22.72 -39.88
C ARG A 56 -1.81 -23.09 -38.88
N GLN A 57 -0.76 -22.29 -38.82
CA GLN A 57 0.36 -22.49 -37.89
C GLN A 57 -0.04 -22.26 -36.43
N MET A 58 -0.99 -21.37 -36.18
CA MET A 58 -1.49 -21.09 -34.85
C MET A 58 -2.38 -22.21 -34.27
N GLY A 59 -2.91 -23.09 -35.15
CA GLY A 59 -3.71 -24.24 -34.76
C GLY A 59 -5.21 -23.95 -34.51
N ASP A 60 -5.89 -24.79 -33.73
CA ASP A 60 -7.31 -24.66 -33.50
C ASP A 60 -7.64 -23.50 -32.52
N PRO A 61 -8.45 -22.50 -32.94
CA PRO A 61 -8.82 -21.35 -32.11
C PRO A 61 -9.61 -21.75 -30.87
N VAL A 62 -10.42 -22.82 -30.93
CA VAL A 62 -11.22 -23.29 -29.79
C VAL A 62 -10.32 -23.91 -28.72
N ALA A 63 -9.35 -24.71 -29.13
CA ALA A 63 -8.36 -25.31 -28.22
C ALA A 63 -7.52 -24.21 -27.56
N LEU A 64 -6.98 -23.26 -28.34
CA LEU A 64 -6.20 -22.14 -27.85
C LEU A 64 -7.02 -21.29 -26.86
N GLY A 65 -8.25 -20.91 -27.20
CA GLY A 65 -9.12 -20.10 -26.33
C GLY A 65 -9.47 -20.81 -25.02
N THR A 66 -9.66 -22.12 -25.05
CA THR A 66 -9.92 -22.95 -23.86
C THR A 66 -8.70 -23.02 -22.94
N ASP A 67 -7.51 -23.18 -23.50
CA ASP A 67 -6.27 -23.17 -22.71
C ASP A 67 -5.99 -21.79 -22.11
N LEU A 68 -6.25 -20.71 -22.85
CA LEU A 68 -6.16 -19.35 -22.35
C LEU A 68 -7.17 -19.08 -21.22
N ASP A 69 -8.41 -19.57 -21.32
CA ASP A 69 -9.39 -19.48 -20.21
C ASP A 69 -8.87 -20.17 -18.95
N ARG A 70 -8.27 -21.35 -19.11
CA ARG A 70 -7.73 -22.11 -17.97
C ARG A 70 -6.57 -21.42 -17.28
N VAL A 71 -5.68 -20.79 -18.05
CA VAL A 71 -4.49 -20.08 -17.52
C VAL A 71 -4.86 -18.75 -16.87
N HIS A 72 -5.78 -17.98 -17.50
CA HIS A 72 -6.12 -16.61 -17.10
C HIS A 72 -7.35 -16.51 -16.21
N ARG A 73 -7.96 -17.61 -15.85
CA ARG A 73 -9.15 -17.62 -14.99
C ARG A 73 -8.85 -16.97 -13.63
N PRO A 74 -9.72 -16.05 -13.14
CA PRO A 74 -9.57 -15.45 -11.82
C PRO A 74 -9.61 -16.54 -10.75
N ARG A 75 -8.64 -16.46 -9.81
CA ARG A 75 -8.52 -17.43 -8.73
C ARG A 75 -9.10 -16.83 -7.45
N PRO A 76 -10.28 -17.28 -6.99
CA PRO A 76 -10.88 -16.76 -5.77
C PRO A 76 -9.94 -16.96 -4.57
N GLN A 77 -9.82 -15.93 -3.74
CA GLN A 77 -8.93 -15.92 -2.56
C GLN A 77 -9.73 -16.20 -1.26
N GLY A 78 -10.63 -17.19 -1.30
CA GLY A 78 -11.58 -17.47 -0.21
C GLY A 78 -10.91 -17.72 1.14
N SER A 79 -9.81 -18.50 1.17
CA SER A 79 -9.09 -18.80 2.41
C SER A 79 -8.49 -17.56 3.08
N LEU A 80 -7.86 -16.67 2.31
CA LEU A 80 -7.33 -15.41 2.82
C LEU A 80 -8.45 -14.45 3.26
N LEU A 81 -9.54 -14.41 2.50
CA LEU A 81 -10.71 -13.60 2.84
C LEU A 81 -11.30 -14.03 4.18
N VAL A 82 -11.53 -15.33 4.38
CA VAL A 82 -12.04 -15.88 5.63
C VAL A 82 -11.06 -15.62 6.78
N PHE A 83 -9.77 -15.81 6.56
CA PHE A 83 -8.76 -15.55 7.59
C PHE A 83 -8.70 -14.07 7.98
N ALA A 84 -8.76 -13.15 7.02
CA ALA A 84 -8.80 -11.71 7.29
C ALA A 84 -10.07 -11.30 8.06
N LEU A 85 -11.23 -11.85 7.69
CA LEU A 85 -12.49 -11.61 8.40
C LEU A 85 -12.47 -12.17 9.82
N ALA A 86 -11.94 -13.38 10.00
CA ALA A 86 -11.81 -14.00 11.32
C ALA A 86 -10.88 -13.18 12.23
N LEU A 87 -9.77 -12.67 11.67
CA LEU A 87 -8.83 -11.84 12.42
C LEU A 87 -9.44 -10.47 12.77
N ALA A 88 -10.24 -9.87 11.88
CA ALA A 88 -10.98 -8.65 12.18
C ALA A 88 -12.03 -8.85 13.27
N ALA A 89 -12.76 -9.95 13.21
CA ALA A 89 -13.72 -10.33 14.25
C ALA A 89 -13.02 -10.55 15.60
N LEU A 90 -11.88 -11.25 15.60
CA LEU A 90 -11.06 -11.45 16.80
C LEU A 90 -10.60 -10.10 17.38
N GLY A 91 -10.08 -9.19 16.55
CA GLY A 91 -9.66 -7.86 16.97
C GLY A 91 -10.81 -7.05 17.59
N THR A 92 -11.99 -7.10 16.97
CA THR A 92 -13.20 -6.45 17.49
C THR A 92 -13.63 -7.06 18.84
N MET A 93 -13.58 -8.39 18.98
CA MET A 93 -13.89 -9.08 20.22
C MET A 93 -12.91 -8.72 21.33
N VAL A 94 -11.62 -8.80 21.05
CA VAL A 94 -10.57 -8.42 22.02
C VAL A 94 -10.80 -7.01 22.54
N ARG A 95 -11.06 -6.07 21.65
CA ARG A 95 -11.33 -4.69 22.02
C ARG A 95 -12.60 -4.57 22.87
N LEU A 96 -13.68 -5.21 22.47
CA LEU A 96 -14.95 -5.18 23.21
C LEU A 96 -14.76 -5.71 24.63
N PHE A 97 -14.11 -6.85 24.80
CA PHE A 97 -13.87 -7.43 26.13
C PHE A 97 -12.95 -6.58 27.00
N LEU A 98 -11.88 -6.02 26.43
CA LEU A 98 -10.94 -5.19 27.18
C LEU A 98 -11.53 -3.81 27.60
N THR A 99 -12.56 -3.34 26.89
CA THR A 99 -13.21 -2.06 27.19
C THR A 99 -14.48 -2.19 28.03
N MET A 100 -14.97 -3.43 28.29
CA MET A 100 -16.16 -3.63 29.13
C MET A 100 -15.96 -3.19 30.58
N ASP A 101 -14.77 -3.43 31.13
CA ASP A 101 -14.46 -3.15 32.54
C ASP A 101 -13.74 -1.79 32.74
N THR A 102 -13.41 -1.10 31.65
CA THR A 102 -12.80 0.23 31.73
C THR A 102 -13.85 1.30 31.43
N PRO A 103 -13.89 2.42 32.18
CA PRO A 103 -14.72 3.55 31.84
C PRO A 103 -14.21 4.16 30.53
N SER A 104 -14.62 3.58 29.41
CA SER A 104 -14.28 4.07 28.07
C SER A 104 -15.31 5.11 27.66
N GLU A 105 -14.85 6.24 27.12
CA GLU A 105 -15.71 7.27 26.55
C GLU A 105 -16.47 6.78 25.30
N ILE A 106 -16.03 5.65 24.73
CA ILE A 106 -16.56 5.11 23.47
C ILE A 106 -17.50 3.95 23.76
N PRO A 107 -18.81 4.04 23.44
CA PRO A 107 -19.76 2.97 23.63
C PRO A 107 -19.34 1.68 22.87
N GLY A 108 -19.48 0.51 23.47
CA GLY A 108 -19.14 -0.79 22.84
C GLY A 108 -19.84 -1.02 21.50
N LEU A 109 -21.01 -0.40 21.28
CA LEU A 109 -21.73 -0.43 20.01
C LEU A 109 -20.91 0.15 18.85
N THR A 110 -20.11 1.20 19.08
CA THR A 110 -19.24 1.81 18.06
C THR A 110 -18.15 0.86 17.59
N HIS A 111 -17.64 -0.03 18.45
CA HIS A 111 -16.66 -1.04 18.08
C HIS A 111 -17.27 -2.09 17.14
N ILE A 112 -18.50 -2.53 17.42
CA ILE A 112 -19.24 -3.47 16.58
C ILE A 112 -19.52 -2.83 15.22
N ILE A 113 -20.00 -1.58 15.20
CA ILE A 113 -20.25 -0.83 13.96
C ILE A 113 -18.95 -0.73 13.13
N GLY A 114 -17.83 -0.39 13.76
CA GLY A 114 -16.52 -0.32 13.10
C GLY A 114 -16.09 -1.66 12.50
N GLY A 115 -16.30 -2.76 13.20
CA GLY A 115 -16.03 -4.11 12.71
C GLY A 115 -16.90 -4.49 11.51
N VAL A 116 -18.20 -4.22 11.57
CA VAL A 116 -19.14 -4.47 10.46
C VAL A 116 -18.79 -3.61 9.23
N LEU A 117 -18.57 -2.32 9.43
CA LEU A 117 -18.15 -1.43 8.34
C LEU A 117 -16.80 -1.87 7.75
N GLY A 118 -15.87 -2.33 8.58
CA GLY A 118 -14.61 -2.90 8.12
C GLY A 118 -14.82 -4.12 7.21
N ALA A 119 -15.71 -5.04 7.60
CA ALA A 119 -16.03 -6.22 6.80
C ALA A 119 -16.70 -5.83 5.46
N VAL A 120 -17.59 -4.83 5.46
CA VAL A 120 -18.21 -4.27 4.25
C VAL A 120 -17.16 -3.65 3.34
N CYS A 121 -16.24 -2.85 3.90
CA CYS A 121 -15.17 -2.21 3.15
C CYS A 121 -14.15 -3.23 2.59
N LEU A 122 -13.87 -4.31 3.32
CA LEU A 122 -13.07 -5.43 2.80
C LEU A 122 -13.75 -6.07 1.58
N ALA A 123 -15.05 -6.35 1.67
CA ALA A 123 -15.82 -6.90 0.55
C ALA A 123 -15.88 -5.94 -0.64
N ALA A 124 -16.02 -4.63 -0.39
CA ALA A 124 -15.97 -3.59 -1.42
C ALA A 124 -14.60 -3.54 -2.10
N GLY A 125 -13.51 -3.50 -1.33
CA GLY A 125 -12.14 -3.55 -1.84
C GLY A 125 -11.86 -4.80 -2.67
N TYR A 126 -12.36 -5.97 -2.23
CA TYR A 126 -12.24 -7.23 -2.96
C TYR A 126 -12.95 -7.23 -4.32
N ARG A 127 -14.06 -6.47 -4.45
CA ARG A 127 -14.81 -6.34 -5.71
C ARG A 127 -14.22 -5.30 -6.66
N LEU A 128 -13.42 -4.36 -6.16
CA LEU A 128 -12.80 -3.34 -6.98
C LEU A 128 -11.82 -3.95 -7.98
N ASP A 129 -11.73 -3.29 -9.13
CA ASP A 129 -10.79 -3.64 -10.18
C ASP A 129 -9.48 -2.86 -10.00
N VAL A 130 -8.42 -3.58 -9.63
CA VAL A 130 -7.09 -2.96 -9.42
C VAL A 130 -6.55 -2.35 -10.70
N SER A 131 -6.87 -2.93 -11.88
CA SER A 131 -6.43 -2.37 -13.17
C SER A 131 -7.05 -1.00 -13.47
N ALA A 132 -8.30 -0.78 -13.02
CA ALA A 132 -8.97 0.51 -13.16
C ALA A 132 -8.30 1.61 -12.30
N LEU A 133 -7.77 1.26 -11.13
CA LEU A 133 -7.09 2.21 -10.23
C LEU A 133 -5.87 2.87 -10.89
N GLY A 134 -5.11 2.13 -11.70
CA GLY A 134 -3.96 2.68 -12.42
C GLY A 134 -4.34 3.74 -13.43
N ARG A 135 -5.49 3.58 -14.10
CA ARG A 135 -6.00 4.57 -15.06
C ARG A 135 -6.38 5.89 -14.39
N VAL A 136 -6.95 5.80 -13.19
CA VAL A 136 -7.40 6.95 -12.40
C VAL A 136 -6.39 7.43 -11.35
N ALA A 137 -5.15 6.92 -11.35
CA ALA A 137 -4.13 7.21 -10.34
C ALA A 137 -3.93 8.72 -10.10
N GLY A 138 -3.93 9.56 -11.16
CA GLY A 138 -3.83 11.01 -11.03
C GLY A 138 -5.02 11.64 -10.32
N TRP A 139 -6.23 11.16 -10.60
CA TRP A 139 -7.45 11.62 -9.92
C TRP A 139 -7.49 11.17 -8.46
N LEU A 140 -6.93 9.99 -8.16
CA LEU A 140 -6.80 9.53 -6.77
C LEU A 140 -5.81 10.40 -5.98
N CYS A 141 -4.69 10.80 -6.58
CA CYS A 141 -3.76 11.75 -5.96
C CYS A 141 -4.43 13.13 -5.73
N LEU A 142 -5.18 13.62 -6.71
CA LEU A 142 -5.92 14.88 -6.57
C LEU A 142 -7.01 14.77 -5.48
N GLY A 143 -7.80 13.70 -5.50
CA GLY A 143 -8.83 13.43 -4.48
C GLY A 143 -8.24 13.34 -3.08
N PHE A 144 -7.07 12.70 -2.95
CA PHE A 144 -6.32 12.65 -1.70
C PHE A 144 -5.97 14.04 -1.18
N LEU A 145 -5.47 14.95 -2.03
CA LEU A 145 -5.17 16.34 -1.65
C LEU A 145 -6.45 17.11 -1.28
N ILE A 146 -7.51 16.96 -2.06
CA ILE A 146 -8.80 17.63 -1.80
C ILE A 146 -9.37 17.22 -0.43
N VAL A 147 -9.21 15.97 -0.03
CA VAL A 147 -9.70 15.49 1.27
C VAL A 147 -8.82 15.95 2.43
N ILE A 148 -7.50 15.93 2.26
CA ILE A 148 -6.56 16.24 3.35
C ILE A 148 -6.43 17.74 3.57
N THR A 149 -6.37 18.56 2.52
CA THR A 149 -6.11 20.00 2.64
C THR A 149 -7.13 20.73 3.52
N PRO A 150 -8.46 20.51 3.40
CA PRO A 150 -9.43 21.16 4.28
C PRO A 150 -9.38 20.68 5.74
N MET A 151 -8.85 19.48 5.98
CA MET A 151 -8.74 18.93 7.34
C MET A 151 -7.53 19.45 8.11
N LEU A 152 -6.50 19.97 7.41
CA LEU A 152 -5.32 20.56 8.03
C LEU A 152 -5.65 21.78 8.93
N PRO A 153 -6.42 22.78 8.49
CA PRO A 153 -6.80 23.92 9.36
C PRO A 153 -7.61 23.48 10.57
N ILE A 154 -8.59 22.59 10.38
CA ILE A 154 -9.43 22.08 11.47
C ILE A 154 -8.54 21.47 12.55
N TRP A 155 -7.52 20.74 12.16
CA TRP A 155 -6.60 20.11 13.08
C TRP A 155 -5.63 21.11 13.74
N VAL A 156 -5.08 22.06 12.98
CA VAL A 156 -4.18 23.12 13.52
C VAL A 156 -4.88 24.00 14.54
N PHE A 157 -6.17 24.26 14.35
CA PHE A 157 -6.96 25.12 15.27
C PHE A 157 -7.68 24.35 16.38
N SER A 158 -7.93 23.06 16.23
CA SER A 158 -8.49 22.23 17.31
C SER A 158 -7.34 21.66 18.14
N TRP A 159 -7.08 22.27 19.28
CA TRP A 159 -6.09 21.81 20.27
C TRP A 159 -6.48 20.48 20.96
N GLN A 160 -7.58 19.87 20.56
CA GLN A 160 -8.03 18.59 21.08
C GLN A 160 -7.31 17.44 20.40
N GLU A 161 -6.74 16.55 21.21
CA GLU A 161 -6.05 15.32 20.83
C GLU A 161 -6.97 14.26 20.19
N SER A 162 -8.22 14.60 19.87
CA SER A 162 -9.17 13.70 19.23
C SER A 162 -8.57 13.17 17.94
N GLU A 163 -8.62 11.86 17.76
CA GLU A 163 -8.18 11.11 16.57
C GLU A 163 -8.72 11.77 15.30
N VAL A 164 -7.91 12.60 14.65
CA VAL A 164 -8.36 13.26 13.42
C VAL A 164 -8.33 12.23 12.31
N PRO A 165 -9.46 11.91 11.67
CA PRO A 165 -9.54 10.91 10.59
C PRO A 165 -8.55 11.17 9.44
N ALA A 166 -8.17 12.44 9.23
CA ALA A 166 -7.19 12.84 8.21
C ALA A 166 -5.82 12.19 8.38
N ILE A 167 -5.36 11.98 9.61
CA ILE A 167 -4.05 11.36 9.87
C ILE A 167 -4.05 9.91 9.41
N TYR A 168 -5.11 9.18 9.70
CA TYR A 168 -5.25 7.79 9.22
C TYR A 168 -5.36 7.70 7.71
N LEU A 169 -6.09 8.62 7.07
CA LEU A 169 -6.16 8.71 5.61
C LEU A 169 -4.78 8.96 4.99
N LEU A 170 -4.00 9.84 5.58
CA LEU A 170 -2.65 10.16 5.10
C LEU A 170 -1.70 8.98 5.28
N LEU A 171 -1.79 8.29 6.41
CA LEU A 171 -0.99 7.12 6.70
C LEU A 171 -1.28 5.95 5.75
N ILE A 172 -2.54 5.69 5.53
CA ILE A 172 -2.98 4.47 4.82
C ILE A 172 -3.07 4.72 3.31
N LEU A 173 -3.59 5.87 2.86
CA LEU A 173 -3.77 6.14 1.44
C LEU A 173 -2.50 6.63 0.74
N PHE A 174 -1.57 7.27 1.46
CA PHE A 174 -0.33 7.76 0.85
C PHE A 174 0.48 6.64 0.15
N PRO A 175 0.80 5.49 0.79
CA PRO A 175 1.56 4.44 0.13
C PRO A 175 0.88 3.89 -1.12
N LEU A 176 -0.46 3.86 -1.14
CA LEU A 176 -1.23 3.45 -2.31
C LEU A 176 -1.11 4.47 -3.45
N THR A 177 -1.34 5.74 -3.15
CA THR A 177 -1.25 6.81 -4.16
C THR A 177 0.16 6.88 -4.75
N LEU A 178 1.19 6.74 -3.90
CA LEU A 178 2.58 6.68 -4.34
C LEU A 178 2.84 5.45 -5.22
N ALA A 179 2.38 4.26 -4.83
CA ALA A 179 2.56 3.04 -5.61
C ALA A 179 1.90 3.12 -6.99
N LEU A 180 0.68 3.65 -7.06
CA LEU A 180 -0.05 3.85 -8.31
C LEU A 180 0.59 4.93 -9.19
N LEU A 181 1.10 6.00 -8.57
CA LEU A 181 1.81 7.05 -9.28
C LEU A 181 3.13 6.55 -9.87
N LEU A 182 3.94 5.83 -9.09
CA LEU A 182 5.17 5.19 -9.55
C LEU A 182 4.90 4.25 -10.73
N TRP A 183 3.83 3.46 -10.64
CA TRP A 183 3.42 2.59 -11.74
C TRP A 183 3.00 3.39 -12.99
N ARG A 184 2.25 4.48 -12.84
CA ARG A 184 1.79 5.34 -13.96
C ARG A 184 2.93 6.08 -14.65
N LEU A 185 3.96 6.46 -13.89
CA LEU A 185 5.12 7.22 -14.37
C LEU A 185 6.24 6.33 -14.92
N ARG A 186 6.06 5.02 -14.98
CA ARG A 186 7.04 4.08 -15.53
C ARG A 186 7.41 4.46 -16.97
N GLY A 187 8.68 4.22 -17.36
CA GLY A 187 9.17 4.48 -18.71
C GLY A 187 9.29 5.95 -19.10
N ARG A 188 9.04 6.90 -18.16
CA ARG A 188 9.16 8.33 -18.43
C ARG A 188 10.54 8.93 -18.14
N GLY A 189 11.53 8.10 -17.81
CA GLY A 189 12.87 8.59 -17.49
C GLY A 189 12.90 9.45 -16.23
N TRP A 190 13.79 10.44 -16.23
CA TRP A 190 13.97 11.39 -15.14
C TRP A 190 12.69 12.13 -14.72
N PRO A 191 11.86 12.68 -15.65
CA PRO A 191 10.62 13.34 -15.27
C PRO A 191 9.66 12.43 -14.48
N GLY A 192 9.67 11.12 -14.77
CA GLY A 192 8.84 10.15 -14.05
C GLY A 192 9.30 9.97 -12.61
N LEU A 193 10.60 9.74 -12.39
CA LEU A 193 11.17 9.58 -11.06
C LEU A 193 11.05 10.86 -10.23
N LEU A 194 11.41 12.01 -10.79
CA LEU A 194 11.33 13.31 -10.12
C LEU A 194 9.88 13.69 -9.78
N GLY A 195 8.91 13.35 -10.65
CA GLY A 195 7.48 13.57 -10.38
C GLY A 195 6.98 12.75 -9.18
N ALA A 196 7.43 11.49 -9.03
CA ALA A 196 7.10 10.66 -7.88
C ALA A 196 7.75 11.18 -6.58
N LEU A 197 9.01 11.64 -6.63
CA LEU A 197 9.68 12.25 -5.48
C LEU A 197 9.07 13.61 -5.11
N ALA A 198 8.63 14.41 -6.08
CA ALA A 198 7.91 15.66 -5.83
C ALA A 198 6.57 15.40 -5.13
N TRP A 199 5.85 14.33 -5.49
CA TRP A 199 4.65 13.89 -4.78
C TRP A 199 4.96 13.54 -3.32
N ALA A 200 6.00 12.75 -3.09
CA ALA A 200 6.44 12.40 -1.74
C ALA A 200 6.86 13.64 -0.93
N LEU A 201 7.57 14.58 -1.55
CA LEU A 201 7.95 15.85 -0.94
C LEU A 201 6.72 16.68 -0.56
N LEU A 202 5.75 16.83 -1.47
CA LEU A 202 4.51 17.56 -1.21
C LEU A 202 3.75 16.97 -0.01
N CYS A 203 3.55 15.65 -0.01
CA CYS A 203 2.87 14.97 1.11
C CYS A 203 3.66 15.09 2.41
N GLY A 204 4.99 15.02 2.34
CA GLY A 204 5.84 15.21 3.52
C GLY A 204 5.78 16.63 4.07
N VAL A 205 5.78 17.64 3.22
CA VAL A 205 5.59 19.04 3.65
C VAL A 205 4.22 19.24 4.29
N LEU A 206 3.16 18.64 3.73
CA LEU A 206 1.84 18.66 4.35
C LEU A 206 1.84 17.98 5.73
N CYS A 207 2.61 16.89 5.90
CA CYS A 207 2.78 16.24 7.20
C CYS A 207 3.50 17.11 8.24
N LEU A 208 4.32 18.09 7.81
CA LEU A 208 4.97 19.03 8.75
C LEU A 208 3.96 20.00 9.39
N LEU A 209 2.84 20.26 8.71
CA LEU A 209 1.74 21.03 9.26
C LEU A 209 0.96 20.25 10.32
N ILE A 210 1.13 18.93 10.37
CA ILE A 210 0.53 18.02 11.34
C ILE A 210 1.66 17.57 12.28
N PRO A 211 1.77 18.00 13.54
CA PRO A 211 2.86 17.64 14.43
C PRO A 211 2.79 16.18 14.90
N ARG A 212 2.65 15.24 13.98
CA ARG A 212 2.61 13.79 14.20
C ARG A 212 3.75 13.11 13.45
N LEU A 213 4.78 12.69 14.18
CA LEU A 213 5.96 11.99 13.66
C LEU A 213 5.59 10.70 12.90
N LEU A 214 4.48 10.05 13.27
CA LEU A 214 4.00 8.84 12.60
C LEU A 214 3.66 9.11 11.12
N ALA A 215 2.93 10.18 10.80
CA ALA A 215 2.56 10.52 9.43
C ALA A 215 3.81 10.77 8.57
N PHE A 216 4.76 11.52 9.12
CA PHE A 216 6.02 11.83 8.45
C PHE A 216 6.88 10.60 8.21
N SER A 217 7.05 9.73 9.23
CA SER A 217 7.78 8.47 9.08
C SER A 217 7.13 7.52 8.09
N GLN A 218 5.80 7.49 8.02
CA GLN A 218 5.06 6.73 7.01
C GLN A 218 5.40 7.20 5.59
N VAL A 219 5.45 8.52 5.36
CA VAL A 219 5.82 9.08 4.04
C VAL A 219 7.25 8.68 3.67
N ILE A 220 8.21 8.84 4.59
CA ILE A 220 9.62 8.50 4.34
C ILE A 220 9.77 7.01 4.06
N LEU A 221 9.27 6.15 4.94
CA LEU A 221 9.42 4.71 4.81
C LEU A 221 8.72 4.16 3.57
N SER A 222 7.54 4.67 3.25
CA SER A 222 6.83 4.28 2.02
C SER A 222 7.60 4.73 0.77
N THR A 223 8.13 5.94 0.77
CA THR A 223 8.95 6.45 -0.34
C THR A 223 10.21 5.62 -0.50
N LEU A 224 10.87 5.27 0.59
CA LEU A 224 12.06 4.43 0.56
C LEU A 224 11.74 3.02 0.03
N VAL A 225 10.78 2.32 0.64
CA VAL A 225 10.45 0.94 0.28
C VAL A 225 9.95 0.83 -1.15
N LEU A 226 8.95 1.64 -1.52
CA LEU A 226 8.37 1.62 -2.86
C LEU A 226 9.33 2.19 -3.90
N GLY A 227 9.99 3.30 -3.61
CA GLY A 227 10.98 3.91 -4.49
C GLY A 227 12.13 2.95 -4.81
N LEU A 228 12.72 2.30 -3.79
CA LEU A 228 13.75 1.28 -4.01
C LEU A 228 13.23 0.09 -4.83
N PHE A 229 12.04 -0.40 -4.54
CA PHE A 229 11.46 -1.51 -5.28
C PHE A 229 11.34 -1.21 -6.78
N PHE A 230 10.90 -0.01 -7.16
CA PHE A 230 10.73 0.38 -8.55
C PHE A 230 12.06 0.73 -9.23
N THR A 231 12.98 1.42 -8.53
CA THR A 231 14.27 1.80 -9.12
C THR A 231 15.23 0.63 -9.25
N CYS A 232 15.24 -0.34 -8.33
CA CYS A 232 16.02 -1.58 -8.47
C CYS A 232 15.67 -2.39 -9.72
N ARG A 233 14.47 -2.20 -10.26
CA ARG A 233 14.00 -2.84 -11.50
C ARG A 233 14.13 -1.98 -12.74
N ASP A 234 14.74 -0.81 -12.59
CA ASP A 234 14.92 0.20 -13.65
C ASP A 234 13.62 0.59 -14.38
N TRP A 235 12.54 0.74 -13.63
CA TRP A 235 11.20 1.05 -14.18
C TRP A 235 11.11 2.38 -14.90
N PHE A 236 12.03 3.27 -14.60
CA PHE A 236 12.09 4.60 -15.21
C PHE A 236 13.10 4.68 -16.37
N GLY A 237 14.02 3.70 -16.51
CA GLY A 237 15.07 3.76 -17.52
C GLY A 237 16.18 4.77 -17.21
N VAL A 238 16.35 5.14 -15.92
CA VAL A 238 17.42 6.06 -15.46
C VAL A 238 18.67 5.36 -14.97
N GLY A 239 18.67 4.03 -15.03
CA GLY A 239 19.74 3.18 -14.48
C GLY A 239 19.52 2.82 -13.02
N LYS A 240 19.63 1.51 -12.73
CA LYS A 240 19.31 0.95 -11.39
C LYS A 240 20.09 1.61 -10.25
N ARG A 241 21.42 1.75 -10.41
CA ARG A 241 22.29 2.32 -9.36
C ARG A 241 21.96 3.78 -9.08
N LEU A 242 21.82 4.58 -10.12
CA LEU A 242 21.59 6.01 -9.98
C LEU A 242 20.20 6.30 -9.40
N GLY A 243 19.16 5.59 -9.89
CA GLY A 243 17.81 5.71 -9.35
C GLY A 243 17.71 5.30 -7.88
N THR A 244 18.33 4.19 -7.47
CA THR A 244 18.33 3.74 -6.06
C THR A 244 19.07 4.70 -5.15
N VAL A 245 20.25 5.20 -5.57
CA VAL A 245 21.01 6.19 -4.80
C VAL A 245 20.21 7.49 -4.63
N LEU A 246 19.55 7.96 -5.69
CA LEU A 246 18.73 9.17 -5.62
C LEU A 246 17.56 9.02 -4.66
N VAL A 247 16.84 7.92 -4.71
CA VAL A 247 15.72 7.64 -3.79
C VAL A 247 16.21 7.55 -2.34
N ALA A 248 17.30 6.84 -2.11
CA ALA A 248 17.87 6.72 -0.78
C ALA A 248 18.38 8.07 -0.23
N ALA A 249 19.10 8.85 -1.06
CA ALA A 249 19.57 10.17 -0.73
C ALA A 249 18.42 11.15 -0.46
N PHE A 250 17.35 11.10 -1.28
CA PHE A 250 16.14 11.89 -1.08
C PHE A 250 15.46 11.55 0.25
N ALA A 251 15.24 10.26 0.53
CA ALA A 251 14.61 9.83 1.77
C ALA A 251 15.44 10.23 3.01
N LEU A 252 16.77 10.08 2.93
CA LEU A 252 17.68 10.48 3.99
C LEU A 252 17.71 12.01 4.18
N ALA A 253 17.85 12.77 3.11
CA ALA A 253 17.82 14.23 3.16
C ALA A 253 16.49 14.74 3.70
N PHE A 254 15.38 14.14 3.27
CA PHE A 254 14.06 14.48 3.74
C PHE A 254 13.88 14.15 5.24
N ALA A 255 14.40 13.01 5.69
CA ALA A 255 14.40 12.62 7.10
C ALA A 255 15.22 13.54 8.00
N VAL A 256 16.31 14.13 7.49
CA VAL A 256 17.24 14.93 8.26
C VAL A 256 16.97 16.43 8.14
N LEU A 257 16.76 16.94 6.93
CA LEU A 257 16.71 18.39 6.68
C LEU A 257 15.35 19.02 7.02
N LEU A 258 14.25 18.35 6.72
CA LEU A 258 12.92 18.91 6.97
C LEU A 258 12.58 19.05 8.46
N PRO A 259 12.88 18.06 9.32
CA PRO A 259 12.65 18.21 10.76
C PRO A 259 13.52 19.29 11.44
N VAL A 260 14.70 19.63 10.87
CA VAL A 260 15.63 20.60 11.48
C VAL A 260 15.01 22.00 11.57
N GLY A 261 14.19 22.39 10.58
CA GLY A 261 13.52 23.70 10.55
C GLY A 261 12.21 23.79 11.32
N THR A 262 11.78 22.72 11.98
CA THR A 262 10.46 22.63 12.61
C THR A 262 10.55 22.15 14.05
N ASN A 263 9.45 22.28 14.81
CA ASN A 263 9.34 21.73 16.18
C ASN A 263 9.48 20.18 16.25
N TYR A 264 9.66 19.51 15.12
CA TYR A 264 9.89 18.06 15.06
C TYR A 264 11.11 17.58 15.81
N LEU A 265 12.20 18.37 15.81
CA LEU A 265 13.37 18.05 16.63
C LEU A 265 13.06 18.07 18.13
N GLY A 266 12.19 19.00 18.55
CA GLY A 266 11.67 19.01 19.92
C GLY A 266 10.88 17.75 20.24
N SER A 267 9.97 17.35 19.36
CA SER A 267 9.17 16.13 19.52
C SER A 267 10.04 14.86 19.46
N LEU A 268 11.02 14.78 18.56
CA LEU A 268 11.98 13.69 18.49
C LEU A 268 12.83 13.62 19.75
N ARG A 269 13.33 14.76 20.21
CA ARG A 269 14.06 14.87 21.45
C ARG A 269 13.20 14.41 22.63
N ASN A 270 11.97 14.88 22.71
CA ASN A 270 11.07 14.56 23.80
C ASN A 270 10.63 13.09 23.82
N ASN A 271 10.57 12.43 22.66
CA ASN A 271 10.16 11.02 22.56
C ASN A 271 11.35 10.05 22.60
N VAL A 272 12.49 10.42 22.03
CA VAL A 272 13.65 9.53 21.89
C VAL A 272 14.69 9.72 23.01
N PHE A 273 14.92 10.97 23.45
CA PHE A 273 15.90 11.26 24.49
C PHE A 273 15.61 10.57 25.83
N PRO A 274 14.36 10.52 26.33
CA PRO A 274 14.06 9.79 27.57
C PRO A 274 14.36 8.30 27.47
N MET A 275 14.36 7.76 26.26
CA MET A 275 14.69 6.36 26.00
C MET A 275 16.19 6.09 26.10
N LEU A 276 17.01 7.06 25.64
CA LEU A 276 18.47 6.96 25.67
C LEU A 276 19.05 7.32 27.03
N TYR A 277 18.40 8.22 27.78
CA TYR A 277 18.83 8.72 29.07
C TYR A 277 17.70 8.61 30.11
N PRO A 278 17.44 7.40 30.65
CA PRO A 278 16.35 7.17 31.60
C PRO A 278 16.44 7.98 32.91
N SER A 279 17.65 8.41 33.31
CA SER A 279 17.86 9.21 34.52
C SER A 279 17.41 10.66 34.45
N ASP A 280 17.23 11.21 33.25
CA ASP A 280 16.85 12.61 33.03
C ASP A 280 15.36 12.78 32.66
N ILE A 281 14.60 11.69 32.74
CA ILE A 281 13.19 11.63 32.34
C ILE A 281 12.34 12.68 33.04
N ASP A 282 12.57 12.88 34.35
CA ASP A 282 11.73 13.76 35.19
C ASP A 282 11.84 15.25 34.82
N ASN A 283 12.90 15.64 34.08
CA ASN A 283 13.15 17.03 33.69
C ASN A 283 12.55 17.41 32.31
N TYR A 284 12.13 16.44 31.49
CA TYR A 284 11.83 16.75 30.09
C TYR A 284 10.36 16.88 29.72
N ILE A 285 9.46 16.08 30.17
CA ILE A 285 7.98 16.25 30.08
C ILE A 285 7.33 15.25 31.03
N PRO A 286 6.72 15.70 32.12
CA PRO A 286 6.13 14.80 33.12
C PRO A 286 5.12 13.79 32.57
N TYR A 287 4.37 14.17 31.53
CA TYR A 287 3.30 13.35 30.95
C TYR A 287 3.80 12.17 30.10
N ILE A 288 4.81 12.39 29.23
CA ILE A 288 5.34 11.31 28.35
C ILE A 288 6.21 10.35 29.15
N SER A 289 7.01 10.88 30.06
CA SER A 289 7.89 10.07 30.92
C SER A 289 7.08 9.19 31.88
N ALA A 290 6.01 9.74 32.46
CA ALA A 290 5.11 8.97 33.32
C ALA A 290 4.45 7.80 32.58
N ASN A 291 4.03 8.02 31.33
CA ASN A 291 3.40 6.97 30.54
C ASN A 291 4.36 5.82 30.22
N ILE A 292 5.60 6.12 29.86
CA ILE A 292 6.60 5.10 29.53
C ILE A 292 7.00 4.30 30.76
N SER A 293 7.28 4.98 31.85
CA SER A 293 7.66 4.32 33.12
C SER A 293 6.51 3.41 33.61
N THR A 294 5.27 3.87 33.45
CA THR A 294 4.09 3.12 33.84
C THR A 294 3.84 1.90 32.94
N ILE A 295 3.96 2.05 31.61
CA ILE A 295 3.88 0.91 30.68
C ILE A 295 4.96 -0.12 31.03
N ARG A 296 6.20 0.29 31.23
CA ARG A 296 7.30 -0.63 31.60
C ARG A 296 7.09 -1.29 32.95
N ALA A 297 6.60 -0.56 33.94
CA ALA A 297 6.26 -1.10 35.25
C ALA A 297 5.14 -2.15 35.13
N ALA A 298 4.06 -1.84 34.39
CA ALA A 298 2.98 -2.77 34.12
C ALA A 298 3.46 -4.04 33.39
N LEU A 299 4.30 -3.88 32.38
CA LEU A 299 4.87 -5.00 31.62
C LEU A 299 5.82 -5.87 32.47
N SER A 300 6.60 -5.25 33.40
CA SER A 300 7.48 -6.00 34.28
C SER A 300 6.73 -6.88 35.29
N GLY A 301 5.50 -6.50 35.67
CA GLY A 301 4.60 -7.28 36.49
C GLY A 301 3.72 -8.27 35.72
N ALA A 302 3.78 -8.26 34.37
CA ALA A 302 2.89 -9.05 33.53
C ALA A 302 3.24 -10.55 33.55
N LYS A 303 2.21 -11.37 33.67
CA LYS A 303 2.29 -12.83 33.71
C LYS A 303 2.16 -13.44 32.32
N TRP A 304 2.52 -14.69 32.17
CA TRP A 304 2.26 -15.43 30.93
C TRP A 304 0.77 -15.61 30.67
N LEU A 305 -0.04 -15.82 31.69
CA LEU A 305 -1.50 -15.86 31.65
C LEU A 305 -2.06 -15.22 32.94
N GLY A 306 -3.16 -14.49 32.77
CA GLY A 306 -3.88 -13.81 33.83
C GLY A 306 -3.48 -12.36 34.04
N PRO A 307 -4.24 -11.63 34.86
CA PRO A 307 -4.07 -10.19 35.04
C PRO A 307 -2.82 -9.83 35.83
N VAL A 308 -2.32 -8.64 35.58
CA VAL A 308 -1.29 -7.98 36.36
C VAL A 308 -1.91 -7.47 37.68
N ASP A 309 -1.07 -7.12 38.68
CA ASP A 309 -1.54 -6.49 39.89
C ASP A 309 -2.27 -5.16 39.58
N PRO A 310 -3.53 -4.98 40.02
CA PRO A 310 -4.29 -3.75 39.74
C PRO A 310 -3.61 -2.48 40.23
N SER A 311 -2.80 -2.54 41.28
CA SER A 311 -2.05 -1.38 41.80
C SER A 311 -1.07 -0.80 40.80
N LEU A 312 -0.63 -1.57 39.80
CA LEU A 312 0.23 -1.09 38.73
C LEU A 312 -0.53 -0.36 37.61
N LEU A 313 -1.84 -0.60 37.53
CA LEU A 313 -2.68 -0.04 36.44
C LEU A 313 -3.49 1.19 36.86
N VAL A 314 -3.79 1.33 38.15
CA VAL A 314 -4.67 2.36 38.68
C VAL A 314 -3.94 3.15 39.76
N THR A 315 -4.15 4.45 39.82
CA THR A 315 -3.66 5.29 40.94
C THR A 315 -4.49 5.05 42.19
N GLU A 316 -4.04 5.55 43.36
CA GLU A 316 -4.80 5.50 44.61
C GLU A 316 -6.18 6.17 44.48
N ASP A 317 -6.29 7.18 43.62
CA ASP A 317 -7.54 7.90 43.34
C ASP A 317 -8.42 7.19 42.27
N GLY A 318 -8.05 6.01 41.80
CA GLY A 318 -8.82 5.20 40.83
C GLY A 318 -8.63 5.59 39.36
N PHE A 319 -7.71 6.49 39.03
CA PHE A 319 -7.44 6.87 37.63
C PHE A 319 -6.49 5.87 36.96
N PRO A 320 -6.69 5.56 35.65
CA PRO A 320 -5.79 4.68 34.92
C PRO A 320 -4.40 5.32 34.81
N ARG A 321 -3.36 4.59 35.21
CA ARG A 321 -1.96 5.03 35.09
C ARG A 321 -1.48 5.04 33.65
N VAL A 322 -1.93 4.10 32.82
CA VAL A 322 -1.62 4.01 31.39
C VAL A 322 -2.77 4.65 30.63
N PRO A 323 -2.55 5.74 29.91
CA PRO A 323 -3.60 6.41 29.12
C PRO A 323 -3.92 5.61 27.86
N ASN A 324 -5.05 5.89 27.24
CA ASN A 324 -5.45 5.35 25.92
C ASN A 324 -5.37 3.80 25.85
N MET A 325 -5.71 3.10 26.94
CA MET A 325 -5.74 1.64 26.98
C MET A 325 -6.82 1.03 26.09
N ASP A 326 -7.76 1.82 25.61
CA ASP A 326 -8.83 1.47 24.68
C ASP A 326 -8.47 1.72 23.21
N SER A 327 -7.35 2.40 22.93
CA SER A 327 -6.92 2.79 21.59
C SER A 327 -5.45 2.46 21.30
N ASP A 328 -4.54 3.37 21.50
CA ASP A 328 -3.13 3.21 21.10
C ASP A 328 -2.39 2.18 21.97
N ASN A 329 -2.71 2.11 23.27
CA ASN A 329 -2.11 1.17 24.23
C ASN A 329 -2.96 -0.10 24.45
N LEU A 330 -3.81 -0.45 23.48
CA LEU A 330 -4.68 -1.61 23.61
C LEU A 330 -3.91 -2.94 23.73
N LEU A 331 -2.76 -3.08 23.07
CA LEU A 331 -1.93 -4.27 23.21
C LEU A 331 -1.27 -4.35 24.59
N THR A 332 -0.92 -3.21 25.19
CA THR A 332 -0.48 -3.15 26.59
C THR A 332 -1.62 -3.58 27.51
N ASN A 333 -2.84 -3.09 27.28
CA ASN A 333 -4.03 -3.52 28.02
C ASN A 333 -4.25 -5.04 27.90
N LEU A 334 -4.11 -5.60 26.71
CA LEU A 334 -4.21 -7.04 26.47
C LEU A 334 -3.19 -7.84 27.30
N ILE A 335 -1.92 -7.38 27.35
CA ILE A 335 -0.87 -8.02 28.15
C ILE A 335 -1.21 -7.91 29.64
N CYS A 336 -1.65 -6.74 30.08
CA CYS A 336 -1.95 -6.50 31.49
C CYS A 336 -3.19 -7.24 31.98
N SER A 337 -4.21 -7.40 31.14
CA SER A 337 -5.47 -8.04 31.49
C SER A 337 -5.42 -9.57 31.36
N TRP A 338 -4.78 -10.08 30.30
CA TRP A 338 -4.83 -11.52 29.98
C TRP A 338 -3.46 -12.18 29.94
N GLY A 339 -2.39 -11.43 29.89
CA GLY A 339 -1.01 -11.92 29.86
C GLY A 339 -0.35 -11.95 28.49
N TRP A 340 0.90 -12.42 28.46
CA TRP A 340 1.74 -12.47 27.25
C TRP A 340 1.26 -13.46 26.19
N LEU A 341 0.67 -14.60 26.58
CA LEU A 341 0.24 -15.62 25.60
C LEU A 341 -0.87 -15.13 24.66
N PRO A 342 -1.97 -14.50 25.12
CA PRO A 342 -2.98 -13.91 24.25
C PRO A 342 -2.41 -12.81 23.35
N PHE A 343 -1.51 -11.97 23.87
CA PHE A 343 -0.81 -10.97 23.06
C PHE A 343 -0.02 -11.62 21.93
N LEU A 344 0.80 -12.63 22.21
CA LEU A 344 1.57 -13.36 21.21
C LEU A 344 0.67 -14.04 20.17
N ALA A 345 -0.48 -14.56 20.60
CA ALA A 345 -1.45 -15.17 19.68
C ALA A 345 -2.03 -14.15 18.70
N VAL A 346 -2.44 -12.96 19.17
CA VAL A 346 -2.99 -11.88 18.32
C VAL A 346 -1.92 -11.36 17.35
N VAL A 347 -0.73 -11.04 17.85
CA VAL A 347 0.38 -10.55 17.04
C VAL A 347 0.86 -11.62 16.05
N GLY A 348 0.96 -12.87 16.48
CA GLY A 348 1.34 -14.00 15.65
C GLY A 348 0.32 -14.26 14.50
N ALA A 349 -0.98 -14.18 14.80
CA ALA A 349 -2.02 -14.32 13.80
C ALA A 349 -1.97 -13.18 12.74
N PHE A 350 -1.73 -11.95 13.18
CA PHE A 350 -1.49 -10.84 12.26
C PHE A 350 -0.23 -11.04 11.42
N ALA A 351 0.87 -11.44 12.04
CA ALA A 351 2.13 -11.71 11.34
C ALA A 351 1.96 -12.83 10.30
N ALA A 352 1.20 -13.88 10.61
CA ALA A 352 0.88 -14.95 9.67
C ALA A 352 0.10 -14.42 8.45
N LEU A 353 -0.93 -13.59 8.66
CA LEU A 353 -1.65 -12.93 7.57
C LEU A 353 -0.72 -12.07 6.72
N PHE A 354 0.08 -11.22 7.38
CA PHE A 354 1.01 -10.30 6.72
C PHE A 354 2.04 -11.04 5.86
N LEU A 355 2.68 -12.08 6.42
CA LEU A 355 3.66 -12.91 5.71
C LEU A 355 3.02 -13.69 4.55
N TRP A 356 1.80 -14.18 4.72
CA TRP A 356 1.08 -14.85 3.65
C TRP A 356 0.76 -13.90 2.50
N MET A 357 0.30 -12.67 2.81
CA MET A 357 0.05 -11.63 1.81
C MET A 357 1.35 -11.18 1.14
N LEU A 358 2.45 -11.04 1.88
CA LEU A 358 3.78 -10.71 1.33
C LEU A 358 4.26 -11.80 0.35
N TRP A 359 4.15 -13.07 0.76
CA TRP A 359 4.52 -14.20 -0.09
C TRP A 359 3.72 -14.23 -1.40
N LYS A 360 2.41 -13.96 -1.35
CA LYS A 360 1.58 -13.84 -2.55
C LYS A 360 1.97 -12.63 -3.40
N THR A 361 2.26 -11.50 -2.79
CA THR A 361 2.68 -10.27 -3.48
C THR A 361 3.97 -10.48 -4.27
N ILE A 362 4.95 -11.17 -3.70
CA ILE A 362 6.23 -11.46 -4.38
C ILE A 362 6.00 -12.35 -5.62
N ARG A 363 5.04 -13.28 -5.55
CA ARG A 363 4.70 -14.21 -6.64
C ARG A 363 3.72 -13.64 -7.68
N LEU A 364 3.18 -12.45 -7.44
CA LEU A 364 2.24 -11.83 -8.36
C LEU A 364 2.95 -11.44 -9.67
N ARG A 365 2.42 -11.85 -10.81
CA ARG A 365 3.00 -11.53 -12.13
C ARG A 365 2.63 -10.12 -12.56
N GLN A 366 1.38 -9.71 -12.32
CA GLN A 366 0.88 -8.38 -12.67
C GLN A 366 1.60 -7.29 -11.86
N THR A 367 2.31 -6.41 -12.55
CA THR A 367 3.16 -5.38 -11.93
C THR A 367 2.36 -4.31 -11.21
N GLN A 368 1.21 -3.90 -11.75
CA GLN A 368 0.30 -2.95 -11.10
C GLN A 368 -0.28 -3.51 -9.80
N GLY A 369 -0.79 -4.74 -9.84
CA GLY A 369 -1.29 -5.42 -8.64
C GLY A 369 -0.21 -5.57 -7.58
N ARG A 370 1.03 -5.88 -7.99
CA ARG A 370 2.18 -5.94 -7.08
C ARG A 370 2.48 -4.59 -6.44
N ALA A 371 2.41 -3.49 -7.20
CA ALA A 371 2.59 -2.14 -6.68
C ALA A 371 1.56 -1.78 -5.61
N VAL A 372 0.27 -2.05 -5.88
CA VAL A 372 -0.83 -1.83 -4.93
C VAL A 372 -0.65 -2.67 -3.67
N CYS A 373 -0.31 -3.95 -3.82
CA CYS A 373 -0.06 -4.83 -2.67
C CYS A 373 1.13 -4.37 -1.82
N LEU A 374 2.23 -3.93 -2.44
CA LEU A 374 3.37 -3.38 -1.72
C LEU A 374 3.00 -2.10 -0.97
N GLY A 375 2.19 -1.22 -1.58
CA GLY A 375 1.67 -0.03 -0.91
C GLY A 375 0.85 -0.39 0.34
N GLY A 376 -0.08 -1.33 0.21
CA GLY A 376 -0.88 -1.81 1.34
C GLY A 376 -0.06 -2.50 2.43
N LEU A 377 0.88 -3.38 2.05
CA LEU A 377 1.79 -4.03 3.00
C LEU A 377 2.68 -3.03 3.72
N THR A 378 3.19 -2.01 3.02
CA THR A 378 4.00 -0.96 3.66
C THR A 378 3.16 -0.18 4.68
N ALA A 379 1.91 0.17 4.33
CA ALA A 379 1.01 0.86 5.25
C ALA A 379 0.74 0.04 6.52
N LEU A 380 0.34 -1.23 6.35
CA LEU A 380 0.05 -2.13 7.48
C LEU A 380 1.30 -2.45 8.30
N GLY A 381 2.43 -2.68 7.63
CA GLY A 381 3.69 -3.03 8.29
C GLY A 381 4.24 -1.91 9.16
N VAL A 382 4.23 -0.67 8.67
CA VAL A 382 4.69 0.50 9.42
C VAL A 382 3.79 0.72 10.65
N GLN A 383 2.46 0.67 10.49
CA GLN A 383 1.53 0.78 11.61
C GLN A 383 1.78 -0.31 12.66
N ALA A 384 1.93 -1.58 12.23
CA ALA A 384 2.16 -2.69 13.14
C ALA A 384 3.47 -2.54 13.94
N VAL A 385 4.56 -2.17 13.26
CA VAL A 385 5.87 -2.00 13.92
C VAL A 385 5.81 -0.89 14.96
N PHE A 386 5.27 0.28 14.62
CA PHE A 386 5.21 1.40 15.57
C PHE A 386 4.25 1.12 16.73
N SER A 387 3.12 0.47 16.47
CA SER A 387 2.21 0.06 17.55
C SER A 387 2.87 -0.96 18.49
N LEU A 388 3.58 -1.95 17.96
CA LEU A 388 4.32 -2.91 18.79
C LEU A 388 5.38 -2.22 19.63
N LEU A 389 6.16 -1.32 19.04
CA LEU A 389 7.19 -0.56 19.79
C LEU A 389 6.58 0.26 20.92
N LEU A 390 5.50 0.99 20.65
CA LEU A 390 4.79 1.77 21.68
C LEU A 390 4.30 0.88 22.82
N ASN A 391 3.59 -0.19 22.50
CA ASN A 391 2.99 -1.10 23.48
C ASN A 391 4.03 -1.94 24.25
N LEU A 392 5.26 -2.02 23.76
CA LEU A 392 6.39 -2.62 24.46
C LEU A 392 7.22 -1.62 25.27
N GLY A 393 6.72 -0.39 25.43
CA GLY A 393 7.38 0.65 26.21
C GLY A 393 8.51 1.37 25.47
N VAL A 394 8.49 1.36 24.14
CA VAL A 394 9.39 2.12 23.26
C VAL A 394 8.58 3.21 22.53
N PRO A 395 8.45 4.41 23.09
CA PRO A 395 7.54 5.43 22.62
C PRO A 395 8.13 6.25 21.48
N LEU A 396 8.37 5.62 20.35
CA LEU A 396 8.79 6.37 19.16
C LEU A 396 7.61 7.16 18.59
N PHE A 397 6.47 6.51 18.38
CA PHE A 397 5.29 7.12 17.76
C PHE A 397 4.02 6.45 18.30
N ALA A 398 2.97 7.24 18.52
CA ALA A 398 1.64 6.69 18.79
C ALA A 398 1.07 6.08 17.51
N ALA A 399 0.77 4.81 17.55
CA ALA A 399 0.15 4.08 16.46
C ALA A 399 -0.70 2.95 17.03
N SER A 400 -1.92 2.87 16.56
CA SER A 400 -2.79 1.77 16.91
C SER A 400 -2.50 0.54 16.03
N PHE A 401 -2.67 -0.67 16.59
CA PHE A 401 -2.35 -1.90 15.87
C PHE A 401 -3.35 -2.19 14.73
N PRO A 402 -2.95 -2.54 13.48
CA PRO A 402 -3.77 -2.50 12.26
C PRO A 402 -4.99 -3.36 12.42
N LEU A 403 -5.45 -4.16 12.96
CA LEU A 403 -6.71 -4.92 12.99
C LEU A 403 -7.48 -4.78 14.31
N VAL A 404 -6.88 -4.09 15.26
CA VAL A 404 -7.44 -3.96 16.61
C VAL A 404 -7.75 -2.49 16.93
N VAL A 405 -7.70 -1.64 15.91
CA VAL A 405 -7.77 -0.18 15.99
C VAL A 405 -9.20 0.34 16.04
N GLY A 406 -9.30 1.62 16.42
CA GLY A 406 -10.52 2.41 16.35
C GLY A 406 -11.21 2.39 14.98
N ASN A 407 -12.47 2.76 14.97
CA ASN A 407 -13.40 2.51 13.86
C ASN A 407 -12.89 2.91 12.47
N THR A 408 -12.30 4.08 12.32
CA THR A 408 -11.83 4.59 11.03
C THR A 408 -10.60 3.82 10.52
N GLY A 409 -9.63 3.54 11.39
CA GLY A 409 -8.42 2.80 11.01
C GLY A 409 -8.72 1.36 10.60
N THR A 410 -9.61 0.68 11.31
CA THR A 410 -10.05 -0.68 10.98
C THR A 410 -10.73 -0.71 9.60
N VAL A 411 -11.63 0.22 9.32
CA VAL A 411 -12.36 0.32 8.05
C VAL A 411 -11.38 0.49 6.88
N LEU A 412 -10.42 1.39 7.01
CA LEU A 412 -9.43 1.65 5.98
C LEU A 412 -8.45 0.48 5.78
N ASN A 413 -7.96 -0.11 6.86
CA ASN A 413 -7.08 -1.28 6.79
C ASN A 413 -7.77 -2.48 6.15
N MET A 414 -9.05 -2.71 6.47
CA MET A 414 -9.87 -3.77 5.85
C MET A 414 -10.10 -3.51 4.37
N PHE A 415 -10.37 -2.26 3.98
CA PHE A 415 -10.46 -1.87 2.57
C PHE A 415 -9.17 -2.21 1.80
N PHE A 416 -8.01 -1.90 2.39
CA PHE A 416 -6.71 -2.24 1.79
C PHE A 416 -6.49 -3.73 1.65
N ILE A 417 -6.80 -4.50 2.68
CA ILE A 417 -6.72 -5.97 2.61
C ILE A 417 -7.63 -6.47 1.49
N GLY A 418 -8.86 -5.95 1.39
CA GLY A 418 -9.78 -6.27 0.30
C GLY A 418 -9.20 -5.97 -1.08
N LEU A 419 -8.57 -4.82 -1.24
CA LEU A 419 -7.93 -4.40 -2.48
C LEU A 419 -6.75 -5.31 -2.86
N MET A 420 -5.92 -5.71 -1.87
CA MET A 420 -4.84 -6.67 -2.09
C MET A 420 -5.38 -8.05 -2.49
N LEU A 421 -6.46 -8.51 -1.85
CA LEU A 421 -7.12 -9.76 -2.23
C LEU A 421 -7.69 -9.70 -3.66
N SER A 422 -8.20 -8.54 -4.09
CA SER A 422 -8.60 -8.31 -5.48
C SER A 422 -7.42 -8.43 -6.44
N ALA A 423 -6.27 -7.82 -6.11
CA ALA A 423 -5.06 -7.95 -6.90
C ALA A 423 -4.59 -9.41 -7.01
N PHE A 424 -4.71 -10.20 -5.94
CA PHE A 424 -4.38 -11.62 -5.96
C PHE A 424 -5.36 -12.45 -6.79
N ARG A 425 -6.66 -12.10 -6.79
CA ARG A 425 -7.66 -12.74 -7.62
C ARG A 425 -7.38 -12.50 -9.10
N ASP A 426 -7.06 -11.27 -9.46
CA ASP A 426 -6.87 -10.80 -10.84
C ASP A 426 -5.41 -10.97 -11.32
N GLY A 427 -4.54 -11.54 -10.51
CA GLY A 427 -3.08 -11.66 -10.77
C GLY A 427 -2.66 -12.54 -11.94
N ALA A 428 -3.60 -13.25 -12.56
CA ALA A 428 -3.39 -14.02 -13.79
C ALA A 428 -3.67 -13.20 -15.07
N MET A 429 -4.04 -11.91 -14.96
CA MET A 429 -4.20 -11.05 -16.13
C MET A 429 -2.90 -10.88 -16.90
N PRO A 430 -2.97 -10.89 -18.25
CA PRO A 430 -1.86 -10.44 -19.07
C PRO A 430 -1.47 -9.02 -18.66
N GLU A 431 -0.17 -8.76 -18.64
CA GLU A 431 0.31 -7.42 -18.35
C GLU A 431 -0.10 -6.50 -19.52
N GLU A 432 -0.87 -5.44 -19.25
CA GLU A 432 -1.06 -4.38 -20.24
C GLU A 432 0.35 -3.86 -20.60
N ARG A 433 0.84 -4.21 -21.81
CA ARG A 433 2.03 -3.56 -22.35
C ARG A 433 1.73 -2.07 -22.30
N PRO A 434 2.65 -1.22 -21.78
CA PRO A 434 2.47 0.21 -21.93
C PRO A 434 2.24 0.42 -23.42
N ALA A 435 1.13 1.07 -23.77
CA ALA A 435 1.01 1.56 -25.13
C ALA A 435 2.35 2.21 -25.44
N GLU A 436 3.07 1.69 -26.44
CA GLU A 436 4.30 2.31 -26.92
C GLU A 436 3.92 3.75 -27.22
N ARG A 437 4.12 4.61 -26.22
CA ARG A 437 4.08 6.04 -26.53
C ARG A 437 5.31 6.20 -27.38
N LEU A 438 5.07 6.28 -28.67
CA LEU A 438 6.01 6.86 -29.60
C LEU A 438 6.51 8.14 -28.94
N LEU A 439 7.62 8.03 -28.21
CA LEU A 439 8.40 9.18 -27.83
C LEU A 439 8.90 9.68 -29.19
N THR A 440 8.13 10.55 -29.82
CA THR A 440 8.62 11.38 -30.92
C THR A 440 9.69 12.26 -30.30
N VAL A 441 10.89 11.69 -30.13
CA VAL A 441 12.06 12.48 -29.86
C VAL A 441 12.26 13.24 -31.17
N PRO A 442 12.09 14.58 -31.22
CA PRO A 442 12.37 15.31 -32.40
C PRO A 442 13.85 15.06 -32.75
N ALA A 443 14.09 14.41 -33.88
CA ALA A 443 15.45 14.26 -34.38
C ALA A 443 15.91 15.64 -34.84
N VAL A 444 16.73 16.27 -34.02
CA VAL A 444 17.36 17.54 -34.34
C VAL A 444 18.63 17.21 -35.13
N SER A 445 18.65 17.55 -36.39
CA SER A 445 19.82 17.41 -37.23
C SER A 445 20.24 18.77 -37.80
N TRP A 446 21.53 19.02 -37.78
CA TRP A 446 22.11 20.22 -38.40
C TRP A 446 22.62 19.83 -39.78
N VAL A 447 21.92 20.30 -40.84
CA VAL A 447 22.30 20.01 -42.20
C VAL A 447 22.41 21.36 -42.96
N ASP A 448 23.55 21.58 -43.55
CA ASP A 448 23.88 22.78 -44.39
C ASP A 448 23.57 24.13 -43.71
N GLY A 449 23.89 24.23 -42.40
CA GLY A 449 23.67 25.48 -41.64
C GLY A 449 22.23 25.74 -41.21
N VAL A 450 21.32 24.80 -41.45
CA VAL A 450 19.91 24.89 -41.04
C VAL A 450 19.59 23.82 -40.02
N LEU A 451 18.98 24.24 -38.89
CA LEU A 451 18.49 23.35 -37.86
C LEU A 451 17.17 22.72 -38.30
N THR A 452 17.20 21.45 -38.72
CA THR A 452 15.98 20.71 -39.05
C THR A 452 15.50 19.89 -37.84
N VAL A 453 14.27 20.19 -37.40
CA VAL A 453 13.59 19.44 -36.33
C VAL A 453 12.55 18.53 -37.00
N ASN A 454 12.84 17.23 -37.02
CA ASN A 454 11.95 16.26 -37.65
C ASN A 454 11.09 15.58 -36.57
N PHE A 455 9.78 15.83 -36.58
CA PHE A 455 8.80 15.25 -35.64
C PHE A 455 8.28 13.88 -36.06
N LYS A 456 8.77 13.28 -37.16
CA LYS A 456 8.44 11.91 -37.55
C LYS A 456 9.22 10.92 -36.66
N GLY A 457 8.52 10.23 -35.76
CA GLY A 457 9.09 9.26 -34.84
C GLY A 457 9.84 8.13 -35.57
N ARG A 458 11.09 7.89 -35.19
CA ARG A 458 11.76 6.62 -35.43
C ARG A 458 11.29 5.64 -34.34
N THR A 459 10.69 4.54 -34.75
CA THR A 459 10.55 3.34 -33.93
C THR A 459 11.96 2.81 -33.65
N LEU A 460 12.44 2.93 -32.43
CA LEU A 460 13.58 2.15 -31.96
C LEU A 460 13.05 0.74 -31.64
N SER A 461 13.16 -0.15 -32.63
CA SER A 461 13.15 -1.59 -32.43
C SER A 461 14.53 -1.99 -31.92
N GLU A 462 14.64 -2.31 -30.64
CA GLU A 462 15.58 -3.29 -30.06
C GLU A 462 14.93 -3.99 -28.86
#